data_d79a42cb78062b1f6e6074d8382e5c52
#
_entry.id   d79a42cb78062b1f6e6074d8382e5c52
#
_cell.length_a   1.000
_cell.length_b   1.000
_cell.length_c   1.000
_cell.angle_alpha   90.00
_cell.angle_beta   90.00
_cell.angle_gamma   90.00
#
_symmetry.space_group_name_H-M   'P 1'
#
loop_
_entity.id
_entity.type
_entity.pdbx_description
1 polymer ?
#
loop_
_entity_poly.entity_id
_entity_poly.type
_entity_poly.pdbx_seq_one_letter_code
_entity_poly.pdbx_strand_id
1 'polypeptide(L)'
;MPKLLIDGLSVEAPPGATILAAARMLGIDIPTLCHLEGSGPFTSCMLCLVKDTSSGRLLPACSAQAEGDMVIETESGEVQEARKDILELLLREHAGDCRAPCDLGCPAHADIPAALRAVERGQTREALHIIRQSIPFPALICGVCPAPCESACRRGRHDAPVSIRLLLLHAADASREKQPSSSEPSRTPITEPLVGQNSTGKKVAVVGAGLAGLSAAYYLGLEGHACTVFARGDLPAGAFRYGKPRGSSNAPTEKTLIRDIFGSDLSVLDDLGVALNLNTGASGDISIRELAGRFDSVIVATGEKCLLEGDAIPGVFTCAAAFRPNARSRSVPAVP
;
A
#
# COMPACT_ATOMS: atom_id res chain seq x y z
N MET A 1 -45.45 10.60 -12.16
CA MET A 1 -44.04 10.96 -11.97
C MET A 1 -43.96 12.46 -11.85
N PRO A 2 -43.27 13.01 -10.84
CA PRO A 2 -43.10 14.46 -10.76
C PRO A 2 -42.29 14.96 -11.95
N LYS A 3 -42.74 16.05 -12.53
CA LYS A 3 -42.09 16.73 -13.65
C LYS A 3 -41.51 18.04 -13.14
N LEU A 4 -40.23 18.25 -13.34
CA LEU A 4 -39.49 19.42 -12.89
C LEU A 4 -38.57 19.94 -14.01
N LEU A 5 -38.11 21.18 -13.84
CA LEU A 5 -37.12 21.78 -14.73
C LEU A 5 -35.77 21.86 -13.98
N ILE A 6 -34.71 21.44 -14.64
CA ILE A 6 -33.33 21.59 -14.13
C ILE A 6 -32.54 22.30 -15.22
N ASP A 7 -32.01 23.48 -14.93
CA ASP A 7 -31.30 24.34 -15.86
C ASP A 7 -32.06 24.54 -17.22
N GLY A 8 -33.38 24.66 -17.14
CA GLY A 8 -34.25 24.81 -18.30
C GLY A 8 -34.60 23.50 -19.02
N LEU A 9 -34.04 22.36 -18.63
CA LEU A 9 -34.35 21.06 -19.19
C LEU A 9 -35.46 20.37 -18.37
N SER A 10 -36.47 19.83 -19.03
CA SER A 10 -37.56 19.11 -18.37
C SER A 10 -37.20 17.65 -18.15
N VAL A 11 -37.45 17.16 -16.93
CA VAL A 11 -37.27 15.75 -16.57
C VAL A 11 -38.46 15.24 -15.78
N GLU A 12 -38.83 13.98 -16.03
CA GLU A 12 -39.81 13.22 -15.24
C GLU A 12 -39.04 12.26 -14.35
N ALA A 13 -39.03 12.53 -13.06
CA ALA A 13 -38.28 11.70 -12.08
C ALA A 13 -39.15 10.58 -11.51
N PRO A 14 -38.60 9.42 -11.19
CA PRO A 14 -39.34 8.40 -10.44
C PRO A 14 -39.81 8.91 -9.08
N PRO A 15 -40.95 8.44 -8.56
CA PRO A 15 -41.43 8.82 -7.25
C PRO A 15 -40.37 8.55 -6.18
N GLY A 16 -40.04 9.53 -5.33
CA GLY A 16 -39.05 9.45 -4.28
C GLY A 16 -37.59 9.61 -4.76
N ALA A 17 -37.38 9.88 -6.06
CA ALA A 17 -36.04 10.21 -6.55
C ALA A 17 -35.58 11.57 -5.99
N THR A 18 -34.28 11.70 -5.75
CA THR A 18 -33.69 12.99 -5.35
C THR A 18 -33.45 13.90 -6.54
N ILE A 19 -33.30 15.20 -6.29
CA ILE A 19 -32.90 16.17 -7.32
C ILE A 19 -31.60 15.76 -7.99
N LEU A 20 -30.63 15.22 -7.22
CA LEU A 20 -29.36 14.70 -7.75
C LEU A 20 -29.60 13.56 -8.76
N ALA A 21 -30.49 12.62 -8.44
CA ALA A 21 -30.81 11.52 -9.33
C ALA A 21 -31.50 12.03 -10.62
N ALA A 22 -32.39 12.99 -10.50
CA ALA A 22 -33.06 13.62 -11.64
C ALA A 22 -32.08 14.39 -12.54
N ALA A 23 -31.12 15.12 -11.95
CA ALA A 23 -30.05 15.82 -12.68
C ALA A 23 -29.15 14.86 -13.47
N ARG A 24 -28.78 13.73 -12.87
CA ARG A 24 -28.01 12.70 -13.56
C ARG A 24 -28.74 12.08 -14.76
N MET A 25 -30.05 11.96 -14.70
CA MET A 25 -30.83 11.50 -15.86
C MET A 25 -30.72 12.46 -17.06
N LEU A 26 -30.47 13.72 -16.82
CA LEU A 26 -30.23 14.75 -17.84
C LEU A 26 -28.74 14.88 -18.22
N GLY A 27 -27.82 14.10 -17.58
CA GLY A 27 -26.38 14.25 -17.77
C GLY A 27 -25.80 15.49 -17.08
N ILE A 28 -26.54 16.12 -16.17
CA ILE A 28 -26.10 17.28 -15.39
C ILE A 28 -25.31 16.75 -14.18
N ASP A 29 -24.04 17.16 -14.04
CA ASP A 29 -23.16 16.79 -12.93
C ASP A 29 -23.27 17.84 -11.81
N ILE A 30 -23.79 17.42 -10.66
CA ILE A 30 -23.82 18.22 -9.44
C ILE A 30 -22.72 17.72 -8.51
N PRO A 31 -21.78 18.59 -8.05
CA PRO A 31 -20.67 18.15 -7.22
C PRO A 31 -21.14 17.56 -5.89
N THR A 32 -20.58 16.44 -5.49
CA THR A 32 -20.88 15.76 -4.24
C THR A 32 -19.59 15.33 -3.53
N LEU A 33 -19.57 15.31 -2.18
CA LEU A 33 -18.48 14.79 -1.39
C LEU A 33 -18.92 13.65 -0.44
N CYS A 34 -20.04 13.82 0.27
CA CYS A 34 -20.51 12.82 1.23
C CYS A 34 -21.58 11.86 0.65
N HIS A 35 -21.92 11.97 -0.63
CA HIS A 35 -22.87 11.07 -1.28
C HIS A 35 -22.19 9.77 -1.69
N LEU A 36 -22.79 8.65 -1.28
CA LEU A 36 -22.38 7.30 -1.67
C LEU A 36 -23.57 6.57 -2.26
N GLU A 37 -23.41 6.01 -3.46
CA GLU A 37 -24.46 5.23 -4.12
C GLU A 37 -24.83 4.00 -3.29
N GLY A 38 -26.13 3.73 -3.19
CA GLY A 38 -26.64 2.60 -2.38
C GLY A 38 -26.72 2.87 -0.89
N SER A 39 -26.25 4.02 -0.41
CA SER A 39 -26.42 4.49 0.97
C SER A 39 -27.49 5.58 1.05
N GLY A 40 -28.12 5.71 2.21
CA GLY A 40 -29.00 6.87 2.46
C GLY A 40 -28.22 8.19 2.40
N PRO A 41 -28.87 9.32 2.17
CA PRO A 41 -28.22 10.63 2.10
C PRO A 41 -27.68 11.05 3.47
N PHE A 42 -26.38 11.36 3.53
CA PHE A 42 -25.73 11.86 4.77
C PHE A 42 -25.97 13.36 4.96
N THR A 43 -26.08 14.12 3.89
CA THR A 43 -26.38 15.57 3.87
C THR A 43 -25.45 16.40 4.78
N SER A 44 -24.20 16.01 4.92
CA SER A 44 -23.26 16.67 5.83
C SER A 44 -22.33 17.67 5.13
N CYS A 45 -21.90 17.40 3.89
CA CYS A 45 -20.94 18.26 3.21
C CYS A 45 -21.56 19.49 2.54
N MET A 46 -22.86 19.46 2.20
CA MET A 46 -23.61 20.51 1.54
C MET A 46 -23.08 21.00 0.18
N LEU A 47 -22.08 20.33 -0.42
CA LEU A 47 -21.53 20.71 -1.73
C LEU A 47 -22.53 20.54 -2.88
N CYS A 48 -23.54 19.71 -2.71
CA CYS A 48 -24.58 19.46 -3.71
C CYS A 48 -25.73 20.47 -3.66
N LEU A 49 -25.53 21.66 -3.08
CA LEU A 49 -26.56 22.70 -3.07
C LEU A 49 -26.97 23.09 -4.49
N VAL A 50 -28.26 23.22 -4.68
CA VAL A 50 -28.92 23.76 -5.87
C VAL A 50 -29.98 24.79 -5.44
N LYS A 51 -30.34 25.66 -6.33
CA LYS A 51 -31.39 26.66 -6.04
C LYS A 51 -32.72 26.23 -6.65
N ASP A 52 -33.74 26.15 -5.84
CA ASP A 52 -35.10 26.09 -6.31
C ASP A 52 -35.64 27.53 -6.44
N THR A 53 -35.78 27.98 -7.68
CA THR A 53 -36.24 29.35 -7.96
C THR A 53 -37.73 29.54 -7.69
N SER A 54 -38.51 28.45 -7.65
CA SER A 54 -39.93 28.50 -7.33
C SER A 54 -40.16 28.83 -5.86
N SER A 55 -39.35 28.34 -4.95
CA SER A 55 -39.40 28.62 -3.51
C SER A 55 -38.35 29.64 -3.03
N GLY A 56 -37.38 29.98 -3.88
CA GLY A 56 -36.25 30.84 -3.53
C GLY A 56 -35.23 30.20 -2.57
N ARG A 57 -35.24 28.87 -2.36
CA ARG A 57 -34.46 28.18 -1.36
C ARG A 57 -33.26 27.44 -1.98
N LEU A 58 -32.16 27.41 -1.25
CA LEU A 58 -31.04 26.47 -1.52
C LEU A 58 -31.37 25.11 -0.89
N LEU A 59 -31.26 24.06 -1.68
CA LEU A 59 -31.59 22.68 -1.29
C LEU A 59 -30.40 21.74 -1.55
N PRO A 60 -30.09 20.77 -0.66
CA PRO A 60 -29.10 19.75 -0.92
C PRO A 60 -29.66 18.71 -1.89
N ALA A 61 -29.19 18.70 -3.13
CA ALA A 61 -29.72 17.85 -4.20
C ALA A 61 -29.63 16.34 -3.88
N CYS A 62 -28.68 15.91 -3.05
CA CYS A 62 -28.51 14.50 -2.70
C CYS A 62 -29.61 13.94 -1.78
N SER A 63 -30.35 14.80 -1.07
CA SER A 63 -31.42 14.41 -0.13
C SER A 63 -32.77 15.03 -0.43
N ALA A 64 -32.82 16.19 -1.05
CA ALA A 64 -34.06 16.82 -1.44
C ALA A 64 -34.77 15.99 -2.53
N GLN A 65 -36.04 15.67 -2.32
CA GLN A 65 -36.83 14.91 -3.27
C GLN A 65 -37.21 15.79 -4.48
N ALA A 66 -37.23 15.18 -5.64
CA ALA A 66 -37.72 15.81 -6.84
C ALA A 66 -39.25 15.87 -6.78
N GLU A 67 -39.81 17.07 -6.66
CA GLU A 67 -41.26 17.33 -6.61
C GLU A 67 -41.72 17.96 -7.92
N GLY A 68 -43.01 17.90 -8.18
CA GLY A 68 -43.61 18.52 -9.38
C GLY A 68 -43.48 20.03 -9.35
N ASP A 69 -43.32 20.62 -10.54
CA ASP A 69 -43.27 22.08 -10.76
C ASP A 69 -42.03 22.80 -10.13
N MET A 70 -41.06 22.07 -9.60
CA MET A 70 -39.79 22.66 -9.17
C MET A 70 -39.02 23.21 -10.37
N VAL A 71 -38.36 24.35 -10.16
CA VAL A 71 -37.43 24.96 -11.12
C VAL A 71 -36.07 25.08 -10.47
N ILE A 72 -35.20 24.20 -10.85
CA ILE A 72 -33.86 24.03 -10.23
C ILE A 72 -32.80 24.69 -11.11
N GLU A 73 -31.97 25.52 -10.49
CA GLU A 73 -30.72 26.03 -11.05
C GLU A 73 -29.53 25.37 -10.34
N THR A 74 -28.61 24.78 -11.13
CA THR A 74 -27.44 24.08 -10.59
C THR A 74 -26.18 24.93 -10.58
N GLU A 75 -26.10 26.00 -11.37
CA GLU A 75 -24.92 26.83 -11.60
C GLU A 75 -25.15 28.33 -11.45
N SER A 76 -26.24 28.77 -10.77
CA SER A 76 -26.42 30.20 -10.50
C SER A 76 -25.31 30.79 -9.63
N GLY A 77 -25.07 32.11 -9.73
CA GLY A 77 -24.04 32.79 -8.93
C GLY A 77 -24.16 32.53 -7.43
N GLU A 78 -25.43 32.52 -6.93
CA GLU A 78 -25.71 32.22 -5.52
C GLU A 78 -25.33 30.78 -5.13
N VAL A 79 -25.57 29.80 -6.02
CA VAL A 79 -25.16 28.40 -5.80
C VAL A 79 -23.65 28.27 -5.77
N GLN A 80 -22.96 28.91 -6.70
CA GLN A 80 -21.48 28.87 -6.77
C GLN A 80 -20.85 29.53 -5.54
N GLU A 81 -21.35 30.67 -5.08
CA GLU A 81 -20.89 31.36 -3.88
C GLU A 81 -21.11 30.50 -2.62
N ALA A 82 -22.30 29.93 -2.45
CA ALA A 82 -22.62 29.05 -1.33
C ALA A 82 -21.74 27.80 -1.32
N ARG A 83 -21.47 27.17 -2.47
CA ARG A 83 -20.56 26.03 -2.57
C ARG A 83 -19.11 26.40 -2.25
N LYS A 84 -18.68 27.59 -2.67
CA LYS A 84 -17.35 28.11 -2.35
C LYS A 84 -17.17 28.30 -0.86
N ASP A 85 -18.13 28.95 -0.19
CA ASP A 85 -18.09 29.17 1.25
C ASP A 85 -18.03 27.85 2.03
N ILE A 86 -18.85 26.86 1.60
CA ILE A 86 -18.85 25.53 2.18
C ILE A 86 -17.48 24.85 2.00
N LEU A 87 -16.90 24.92 0.80
CA LEU A 87 -15.61 24.33 0.52
C LEU A 87 -14.50 24.99 1.37
N GLU A 88 -14.55 26.30 1.53
CA GLU A 88 -13.61 27.04 2.40
C GLU A 88 -13.74 26.60 3.87
N LEU A 89 -14.96 26.42 4.37
CA LEU A 89 -15.21 25.89 5.72
C LEU A 89 -14.66 24.47 5.88
N LEU A 90 -14.94 23.58 4.90
CA LEU A 90 -14.43 22.21 4.92
C LEU A 90 -12.89 22.18 4.91
N LEU A 91 -12.24 23.04 4.16
CA LEU A 91 -10.78 23.14 4.11
C LEU A 91 -10.20 23.71 5.41
N ARG A 92 -10.84 24.67 6.04
CA ARG A 92 -10.41 25.25 7.35
C ARG A 92 -10.52 24.22 8.48
N GLU A 93 -11.57 23.40 8.46
CA GLU A 93 -11.79 22.36 9.47
C GLU A 93 -11.07 21.04 9.13
N HIS A 94 -10.34 20.99 8.02
CA HIS A 94 -9.67 19.78 7.56
C HIS A 94 -8.47 19.44 8.43
N ALA A 95 -8.64 18.40 9.26
CA ALA A 95 -7.60 17.93 10.18
C ALA A 95 -6.46 17.14 9.51
N GLY A 96 -6.48 16.96 8.18
CA GLY A 96 -5.48 16.18 7.44
C GLY A 96 -5.59 14.66 7.68
N ASP A 97 -6.70 14.20 8.21
CA ASP A 97 -6.93 12.80 8.58
C ASP A 97 -7.29 11.89 7.39
N CYS A 98 -6.84 12.23 6.19
CA CYS A 98 -7.15 11.50 4.96
C CYS A 98 -6.51 10.10 4.93
N ARG A 99 -5.42 9.92 5.69
CA ARG A 99 -4.75 8.63 5.84
C ARG A 99 -5.06 8.03 7.21
N ALA A 100 -5.26 6.72 7.24
CA ALA A 100 -5.50 6.03 8.49
C ALA A 100 -4.27 6.13 9.42
N PRO A 101 -4.45 6.36 10.74
CA PRO A 101 -3.34 6.41 11.67
C PRO A 101 -2.49 5.13 11.68
N CYS A 102 -3.09 3.98 11.41
CA CYS A 102 -2.36 2.71 11.31
C CYS A 102 -1.42 2.66 10.10
N ASP A 103 -1.80 3.28 8.97
CA ASP A 103 -0.93 3.44 7.81
C ASP A 103 0.22 4.40 8.12
N LEU A 104 -0.08 5.55 8.73
CA LEU A 104 0.94 6.53 9.15
C LEU A 104 1.87 5.97 10.23
N GLY A 105 1.36 5.13 11.12
CA GLY A 105 2.12 4.47 12.17
C GLY A 105 2.99 3.31 11.67
N CYS A 106 2.72 2.79 10.47
CA CYS A 106 3.52 1.75 9.85
C CYS A 106 4.77 2.34 9.20
N PRO A 107 6.00 1.95 9.59
CA PRO A 107 7.22 2.47 8.95
C PRO A 107 7.33 2.15 7.46
N ALA A 108 6.67 1.10 7.00
CA ALA A 108 6.59 0.72 5.58
C ALA A 108 5.42 1.38 4.85
N HIS A 109 4.58 2.15 5.52
CA HIS A 109 3.39 2.80 4.97
C HIS A 109 2.48 1.84 4.19
N ALA A 110 2.31 0.62 4.70
CA ALA A 110 1.42 -0.37 4.09
C ALA A 110 -0.04 0.11 4.13
N ASP A 111 -0.78 -0.10 3.05
CA ASP A 111 -2.23 0.19 3.02
C ASP A 111 -2.99 -0.84 3.86
N ILE A 112 -2.89 -0.64 5.19
CA ILE A 112 -3.52 -1.51 6.17
C ILE A 112 -5.04 -1.55 6.02
N PRO A 113 -5.74 -0.42 5.84
CA PRO A 113 -7.19 -0.44 5.67
C PRO A 113 -7.65 -1.27 4.47
N ALA A 114 -6.97 -1.17 3.34
CA ALA A 114 -7.31 -1.97 2.15
C ALA A 114 -7.04 -3.46 2.40
N ALA A 115 -5.90 -3.79 2.99
CA ALA A 115 -5.56 -5.17 3.32
C ALA A 115 -6.58 -5.80 4.29
N LEU A 116 -7.00 -5.07 5.34
CA LEU A 116 -8.00 -5.55 6.29
C LEU A 116 -9.38 -5.75 5.66
N ARG A 117 -9.80 -4.86 4.75
CA ARG A 117 -11.04 -5.05 3.99
C ARG A 117 -11.00 -6.30 3.11
N ALA A 118 -9.85 -6.60 2.52
CA ALA A 118 -9.68 -7.83 1.76
C ALA A 118 -9.72 -9.07 2.65
N VAL A 119 -9.13 -9.02 3.86
CA VAL A 119 -9.23 -10.10 4.86
C VAL A 119 -10.68 -10.32 5.30
N GLU A 120 -11.43 -9.25 5.58
CA GLU A 120 -12.85 -9.31 5.97
C GLU A 120 -13.70 -10.03 4.92
N ARG A 121 -13.41 -9.81 3.64
CA ARG A 121 -14.09 -10.46 2.50
C ARG A 121 -13.61 -11.87 2.24
N GLY A 122 -12.67 -12.40 3.03
CA GLY A 122 -12.04 -13.70 2.81
C GLY A 122 -11.09 -13.74 1.60
N GLN A 123 -10.73 -12.59 1.05
CA GLN A 123 -9.85 -12.42 -0.11
C GLN A 123 -8.38 -12.37 0.35
N THR A 124 -7.89 -13.46 0.95
CA THR A 124 -6.55 -13.51 1.56
C THR A 124 -5.41 -13.28 0.56
N ARG A 125 -5.57 -13.72 -0.70
CA ARG A 125 -4.58 -13.46 -1.77
C ARG A 125 -4.50 -11.98 -2.12
N GLU A 126 -5.65 -11.30 -2.22
CA GLU A 126 -5.71 -9.86 -2.46
C GLU A 126 -5.09 -9.09 -1.31
N ALA A 127 -5.41 -9.47 -0.07
CA ALA A 127 -4.79 -8.88 1.12
C ALA A 127 -3.26 -9.02 1.08
N LEU A 128 -2.74 -10.21 0.74
CA LEU A 128 -1.32 -10.47 0.62
C LEU A 128 -0.68 -9.63 -0.49
N HIS A 129 -1.36 -9.49 -1.63
CA HIS A 129 -0.90 -8.63 -2.73
C HIS A 129 -0.77 -7.17 -2.29
N ILE A 130 -1.79 -6.62 -1.62
CA ILE A 130 -1.79 -5.25 -1.09
C ILE A 130 -0.63 -5.06 -0.09
N ILE A 131 -0.45 -5.99 0.84
CA ILE A 131 0.62 -5.92 1.83
C ILE A 131 2.00 -5.93 1.16
N ARG A 132 2.21 -6.78 0.17
CA ARG A 132 3.49 -6.95 -0.52
C ARG A 132 3.94 -5.74 -1.34
N GLN A 133 3.04 -4.81 -1.66
CA GLN A 133 3.44 -3.54 -2.26
C GLN A 133 4.41 -2.74 -1.38
N SER A 134 4.30 -2.87 -0.06
CA SER A 134 5.14 -2.17 0.93
C SER A 134 5.97 -3.10 1.81
N ILE A 135 5.53 -4.33 2.02
CA ILE A 135 6.16 -5.33 2.89
C ILE A 135 6.34 -6.62 2.09
N PRO A 136 7.50 -6.82 1.45
CA PRO A 136 7.74 -7.98 0.57
C PRO A 136 7.57 -9.34 1.26
N PHE A 137 7.95 -9.42 2.55
CA PHE A 137 7.98 -10.65 3.34
C PHE A 137 7.09 -10.51 4.59
N PRO A 138 5.75 -10.49 4.42
CA PRO A 138 4.83 -10.18 5.51
C PRO A 138 4.79 -11.26 6.60
N ALA A 139 4.94 -12.54 6.28
CA ALA A 139 4.98 -13.59 7.30
C ALA A 139 6.18 -13.39 8.24
N LEU A 140 7.34 -13.06 7.68
CA LEU A 140 8.55 -12.78 8.44
C LEU A 140 8.41 -11.50 9.26
N ILE A 141 8.06 -10.39 8.61
CA ILE A 141 8.07 -9.08 9.24
C ILE A 141 6.99 -8.99 10.30
N CYS A 142 5.75 -9.39 9.99
CA CYS A 142 4.66 -9.36 10.97
C CYS A 142 4.89 -10.31 12.13
N GLY A 143 5.64 -11.41 11.94
CA GLY A 143 6.01 -12.33 13.03
C GLY A 143 6.80 -11.67 14.16
N VAL A 144 7.63 -10.67 13.87
CA VAL A 144 8.53 -10.00 14.84
C VAL A 144 8.21 -8.51 15.04
N CYS A 145 7.28 -7.96 14.28
CA CYS A 145 6.94 -6.53 14.30
C CYS A 145 6.39 -6.12 15.67
N PRO A 146 6.84 -4.99 16.27
CA PRO A 146 6.27 -4.45 17.50
C PRO A 146 4.86 -3.85 17.31
N ALA A 147 4.31 -3.88 16.10
CA ALA A 147 2.97 -3.42 15.73
C ALA A 147 2.69 -1.94 16.07
N PRO A 148 3.50 -0.98 15.60
CA PRO A 148 3.23 0.43 15.87
C PRO A 148 1.92 0.92 15.25
N CYS A 149 1.43 0.26 14.21
CA CYS A 149 0.11 0.48 13.63
C CYS A 149 -1.04 0.22 14.63
N GLU A 150 -0.92 -0.79 15.51
CA GLU A 150 -1.90 -1.07 16.57
C GLU A 150 -1.87 0.00 17.66
N SER A 151 -0.67 0.49 18.03
CA SER A 151 -0.51 1.59 18.97
C SER A 151 -1.13 2.89 18.46
N ALA A 152 -1.13 3.11 17.14
CA ALA A 152 -1.73 4.26 16.49
C ALA A 152 -3.24 4.09 16.21
N CYS A 153 -3.80 2.91 16.41
CA CYS A 153 -5.18 2.59 16.06
C CYS A 153 -6.19 3.45 16.85
N ARG A 154 -7.05 4.19 16.15
CA ARG A 154 -8.10 5.02 16.78
C ARG A 154 -9.07 4.20 17.62
N ARG A 155 -9.34 2.95 17.23
CA ARG A 155 -10.23 2.09 17.98
C ARG A 155 -9.75 1.87 19.40
N GLY A 156 -8.44 1.81 19.64
CA GLY A 156 -7.85 1.70 20.97
C GLY A 156 -8.18 2.85 21.93
N ARG A 157 -8.79 3.94 21.45
CA ARG A 157 -9.31 5.04 22.29
C ARG A 157 -10.71 4.72 22.86
N HIS A 158 -11.41 3.72 22.30
CA HIS A 158 -12.77 3.35 22.68
C HIS A 158 -12.80 2.03 23.44
N ASP A 159 -12.15 1.00 22.93
CA ASP A 159 -12.10 -0.34 23.52
C ASP A 159 -10.69 -0.95 23.39
N ALA A 160 -10.39 -1.62 22.30
CA ALA A 160 -9.11 -2.24 22.03
C ALA A 160 -8.68 -1.98 20.57
N PRO A 161 -7.39 -1.82 20.31
CA PRO A 161 -6.91 -1.71 18.93
C PRO A 161 -7.24 -2.97 18.13
N VAL A 162 -7.44 -2.80 16.83
CA VAL A 162 -7.56 -3.93 15.92
C VAL A 162 -6.25 -4.72 15.94
N SER A 163 -6.32 -6.05 16.01
CA SER A 163 -5.15 -6.95 15.96
C SER A 163 -4.56 -7.02 14.56
N ILE A 164 -4.08 -5.87 14.07
CA ILE A 164 -3.64 -5.65 12.68
C ILE A 164 -2.54 -6.64 12.30
N ARG A 165 -1.51 -6.73 13.14
CA ARG A 165 -0.36 -7.61 12.91
C ARG A 165 -0.78 -9.07 12.71
N LEU A 166 -1.69 -9.56 13.54
CA LEU A 166 -2.18 -10.94 13.46
C LEU A 166 -3.04 -11.18 12.22
N LEU A 167 -3.85 -10.20 11.81
CA LEU A 167 -4.66 -10.29 10.60
C LEU A 167 -3.79 -10.28 9.33
N LEU A 168 -2.74 -9.45 9.30
CA LEU A 168 -1.78 -9.47 8.20
C LEU A 168 -0.99 -10.78 8.15
N LEU A 169 -0.60 -11.31 9.30
CA LEU A 169 0.05 -12.62 9.41
C LEU A 169 -0.87 -13.74 8.93
N HIS A 170 -2.15 -13.71 9.33
CA HIS A 170 -3.16 -14.66 8.86
C HIS A 170 -3.31 -14.62 7.32
N ALA A 171 -3.32 -13.44 6.71
CA ALA A 171 -3.39 -13.31 5.25
C ALA A 171 -2.19 -13.96 4.57
N ALA A 172 -0.99 -13.82 5.15
CA ALA A 172 0.22 -14.48 4.64
C ALA A 172 0.15 -16.00 4.79
N ASP A 173 -0.31 -16.52 5.93
CA ASP A 173 -0.39 -17.96 6.22
C ASP A 173 -1.52 -18.64 5.43
N ALA A 174 -2.72 -18.06 5.39
CA ALA A 174 -3.87 -18.62 4.67
C ALA A 174 -3.63 -18.73 3.16
N SER A 175 -2.75 -17.91 2.61
CA SER A 175 -2.33 -18.01 1.21
C SER A 175 -1.43 -19.22 0.96
N ARG A 176 -0.79 -19.79 2.00
CA ARG A 176 0.02 -21.01 1.92
C ARG A 176 -0.83 -22.27 1.89
N GLU A 177 -1.87 -22.33 2.72
CA GLU A 177 -2.69 -23.54 2.89
C GLU A 177 -3.52 -23.91 1.67
N LYS A 178 -3.81 -22.94 0.80
CA LYS A 178 -4.61 -23.14 -0.43
C LYS A 178 -3.82 -23.60 -1.65
N GLN A 179 -2.53 -23.95 -1.51
CA GLN A 179 -1.82 -24.68 -2.55
C GLN A 179 -2.20 -26.16 -2.45
N PRO A 180 -3.02 -26.69 -3.38
CA PRO A 180 -3.32 -28.12 -3.38
C PRO A 180 -2.02 -28.90 -3.61
N SER A 181 -1.80 -29.95 -2.82
CA SER A 181 -0.72 -30.94 -2.97
C SER A 181 -0.87 -31.81 -4.22
N SER A 182 -1.68 -31.41 -5.19
CA SER A 182 -1.85 -32.09 -6.46
C SER A 182 -0.74 -31.70 -7.43
N SER A 183 -0.15 -32.71 -8.01
CA SER A 183 1.02 -32.77 -8.89
C SER A 183 0.90 -32.04 -10.24
N GLU A 184 0.12 -31.01 -10.35
CA GLU A 184 0.11 -30.10 -11.49
C GLU A 184 0.54 -28.70 -11.05
N PRO A 185 1.46 -28.04 -11.78
CA PRO A 185 1.91 -26.69 -11.48
C PRO A 185 0.86 -25.67 -11.95
N SER A 186 -0.30 -25.63 -11.30
CA SER A 186 -1.17 -24.48 -11.36
C SER A 186 -0.58 -23.40 -10.44
N ARG A 187 0.64 -23.00 -10.73
CA ARG A 187 1.26 -21.81 -10.21
C ARG A 187 0.64 -20.61 -10.92
N THR A 188 -0.50 -20.15 -10.43
CA THR A 188 -0.84 -18.74 -10.64
C THR A 188 0.14 -17.97 -9.78
N PRO A 189 1.07 -17.21 -10.38
CA PRO A 189 2.06 -16.46 -9.61
C PRO A 189 1.32 -15.54 -8.65
N ILE A 190 1.76 -15.51 -7.38
CA ILE A 190 1.22 -14.59 -6.36
C ILE A 190 1.47 -13.12 -6.77
N THR A 191 2.18 -12.94 -7.88
CA THR A 191 2.63 -11.69 -8.48
C THR A 191 1.87 -11.33 -9.77
N GLU A 192 0.73 -11.96 -10.06
CA GLU A 192 0.05 -11.82 -11.37
C GLU A 192 -0.24 -10.40 -11.90
N PRO A 193 -0.32 -9.33 -11.14
CA PRO A 193 -0.25 -7.99 -11.73
C PRO A 193 1.15 -7.39 -11.76
N LEU A 194 2.15 -8.02 -11.10
CA LEU A 194 3.48 -7.45 -10.93
C LEU A 194 4.53 -8.05 -11.86
N VAL A 195 4.29 -9.26 -12.40
CA VAL A 195 5.18 -9.94 -13.35
C VAL A 195 4.71 -9.67 -14.77
N GLY A 196 4.82 -8.43 -15.22
CA GLY A 196 4.45 -8.06 -16.58
C GLY A 196 5.42 -7.06 -17.21
N GLN A 197 6.46 -6.71 -16.49
CA GLN A 197 7.47 -5.80 -17.04
C GLN A 197 8.45 -6.58 -17.91
N ASN A 198 8.67 -6.06 -19.12
CA ASN A 198 9.69 -6.57 -20.03
C ASN A 198 11.04 -6.56 -19.29
N SER A 199 11.84 -7.63 -19.43
CA SER A 199 13.19 -7.65 -18.89
C SER A 199 13.95 -6.40 -19.31
N THR A 200 14.54 -5.70 -18.36
CA THR A 200 15.36 -4.51 -18.62
C THR A 200 16.72 -4.86 -19.21
N GLY A 201 17.09 -6.14 -19.20
CA GLY A 201 18.42 -6.63 -19.57
C GLY A 201 19.54 -6.26 -18.58
N LYS A 202 19.20 -5.54 -17.49
CA LYS A 202 20.18 -5.13 -16.48
C LYS A 202 20.39 -6.23 -15.43
N LYS A 203 21.66 -6.41 -15.02
CA LYS A 203 22.06 -7.37 -14.00
C LYS A 203 22.48 -6.64 -12.74
N VAL A 204 21.90 -7.00 -11.60
CA VAL A 204 22.20 -6.38 -10.30
C VAL A 204 22.70 -7.43 -9.33
N ALA A 205 23.85 -7.17 -8.73
CA ALA A 205 24.37 -7.96 -7.61
C ALA A 205 23.92 -7.35 -6.28
N VAL A 206 23.41 -8.18 -5.38
CA VAL A 206 23.05 -7.77 -4.01
C VAL A 206 23.93 -8.53 -3.03
N VAL A 207 24.76 -7.83 -2.28
CA VAL A 207 25.67 -8.43 -1.30
C VAL A 207 25.05 -8.36 0.08
N GLY A 208 24.58 -9.51 0.56
CA GLY A 208 23.88 -9.67 1.83
C GLY A 208 22.45 -10.14 1.65
N ALA A 209 22.14 -11.34 2.17
CA ALA A 209 20.79 -11.91 2.18
C ALA A 209 20.05 -11.60 3.50
N GLY A 210 20.28 -10.44 4.08
CA GLY A 210 19.45 -9.87 5.14
C GLY A 210 18.14 -9.30 4.58
N LEU A 211 17.24 -8.85 5.46
CA LEU A 211 15.94 -8.31 5.03
C LEU A 211 16.09 -7.17 4.00
N ALA A 212 17.03 -6.26 4.21
CA ALA A 212 17.28 -5.15 3.29
C ALA A 212 17.72 -5.63 1.89
N GLY A 213 18.64 -6.60 1.83
CA GLY A 213 19.12 -7.15 0.55
C GLY A 213 18.04 -7.96 -0.18
N LEU A 214 17.29 -8.78 0.55
CA LEU A 214 16.17 -9.55 -0.03
C LEU A 214 15.05 -8.63 -0.52
N SER A 215 14.74 -7.56 0.23
CA SER A 215 13.73 -6.56 -0.21
C SER A 215 14.20 -5.80 -1.45
N ALA A 216 15.50 -5.43 -1.50
CA ALA A 216 16.06 -4.79 -2.69
C ALA A 216 15.96 -5.73 -3.92
N ALA A 217 16.31 -7.01 -3.77
CA ALA A 217 16.21 -7.99 -4.83
C ALA A 217 14.75 -8.21 -5.28
N TYR A 218 13.80 -8.20 -4.32
CA TYR A 218 12.36 -8.30 -4.61
C TYR A 218 11.89 -7.14 -5.49
N TYR A 219 12.10 -5.88 -5.08
CA TYR A 219 11.63 -4.73 -5.85
C TYR A 219 12.33 -4.60 -7.20
N LEU A 220 13.62 -4.88 -7.27
CA LEU A 220 14.34 -4.88 -8.54
C LEU A 220 13.87 -6.00 -9.47
N GLY A 221 13.53 -7.18 -8.91
CA GLY A 221 12.93 -8.25 -9.69
C GLY A 221 11.55 -7.86 -10.26
N LEU A 222 10.73 -7.15 -9.47
CA LEU A 222 9.46 -6.59 -9.95
C LEU A 222 9.65 -5.61 -11.11
N GLU A 223 10.72 -4.81 -11.08
CA GLU A 223 11.08 -3.88 -12.15
C GLU A 223 11.72 -4.58 -13.38
N GLY A 224 11.84 -5.89 -13.36
CA GLY A 224 12.37 -6.68 -14.47
C GLY A 224 13.89 -6.75 -14.56
N HIS A 225 14.61 -6.44 -13.48
CA HIS A 225 16.05 -6.59 -13.40
C HIS A 225 16.47 -8.02 -13.02
N ALA A 226 17.52 -8.55 -13.63
CA ALA A 226 18.08 -9.84 -13.25
C ALA A 226 18.93 -9.69 -11.98
N CYS A 227 18.41 -10.13 -10.84
CA CYS A 227 19.06 -9.98 -9.55
C CYS A 227 19.77 -11.25 -9.10
N THR A 228 20.98 -11.10 -8.54
CA THR A 228 21.72 -12.17 -7.88
C THR A 228 22.11 -11.72 -6.48
N VAL A 229 21.67 -12.46 -5.47
CA VAL A 229 21.98 -12.19 -4.06
C VAL A 229 23.14 -13.06 -3.63
N PHE A 230 24.19 -12.46 -3.06
CA PHE A 230 25.35 -13.14 -2.52
C PHE A 230 25.35 -13.06 -0.99
N ALA A 231 25.53 -14.18 -0.30
CA ALA A 231 25.54 -14.22 1.15
C ALA A 231 26.58 -15.18 1.70
N ARG A 232 27.21 -14.79 2.81
CA ARG A 232 28.21 -15.62 3.53
C ARG A 232 27.56 -16.82 4.23
N GLY A 233 26.32 -16.68 4.68
CA GLY A 233 25.61 -17.73 5.42
C GLY A 233 24.97 -18.77 4.52
N ASP A 234 24.64 -19.89 5.10
CA ASP A 234 23.93 -21.02 4.50
C ASP A 234 22.42 -20.79 4.38
N LEU A 235 21.90 -19.79 5.07
CA LEU A 235 20.47 -19.46 5.09
C LEU A 235 20.28 -17.94 4.91
N PRO A 236 19.25 -17.53 4.18
CA PRO A 236 18.87 -16.11 4.07
C PRO A 236 18.31 -15.57 5.38
N ALA A 237 17.94 -14.29 5.40
CA ALA A 237 17.32 -13.53 6.46
C ALA A 237 18.22 -12.88 7.53
N GLY A 238 19.53 -13.08 7.51
CA GLY A 238 20.49 -12.32 8.32
C GLY A 238 20.17 -12.31 9.82
N ALA A 239 20.13 -11.15 10.42
CA ALA A 239 19.87 -10.96 11.87
C ALA A 239 18.50 -11.44 12.35
N PHE A 240 17.51 -11.55 11.46
CA PHE A 240 16.18 -12.06 11.81
C PHE A 240 16.21 -13.53 12.27
N ARG A 241 17.24 -14.27 11.94
CA ARG A 241 17.47 -15.63 12.46
C ARG A 241 17.57 -15.67 13.99
N TYR A 242 18.00 -14.57 14.60
CA TYR A 242 18.27 -14.48 16.03
C TYR A 242 17.19 -13.72 16.80
N GLY A 243 16.19 -13.18 16.08
CA GLY A 243 15.07 -12.47 16.66
C GLY A 243 14.09 -13.43 17.34
N LYS A 244 14.08 -13.44 18.69
CA LYS A 244 13.01 -14.13 19.44
C LYS A 244 11.70 -13.38 19.22
N PRO A 245 10.61 -14.05 18.82
CA PRO A 245 9.28 -13.45 18.86
C PRO A 245 8.99 -12.92 20.26
N ARG A 246 8.64 -11.65 20.40
CA ARG A 246 8.29 -11.09 21.71
C ARG A 246 7.06 -11.83 22.25
N GLY A 247 7.20 -12.45 23.42
CA GLY A 247 6.10 -13.06 24.17
C GLY A 247 5.97 -14.59 24.06
N SER A 248 6.86 -15.28 23.34
CA SER A 248 6.85 -16.75 23.28
C SER A 248 7.87 -17.34 24.23
N SER A 249 7.39 -18.02 25.28
CA SER A 249 8.22 -18.88 26.14
C SER A 249 8.61 -20.19 25.45
N ASN A 250 7.87 -20.60 24.40
CA ASN A 250 8.08 -21.79 23.59
C ASN A 250 8.45 -21.38 22.15
N ALA A 251 9.53 -20.61 21.95
CA ALA A 251 10.01 -20.31 20.62
C ALA A 251 10.41 -21.62 19.91
N PRO A 252 9.87 -21.91 18.71
CA PRO A 252 10.35 -23.02 17.89
C PRO A 252 11.85 -22.86 17.65
N THR A 253 12.54 -23.96 17.48
CA THR A 253 13.98 -23.93 17.19
C THR A 253 14.25 -23.13 15.93
N GLU A 254 15.30 -22.35 15.93
CA GLU A 254 15.75 -21.42 14.88
C GLU A 254 15.58 -21.95 13.44
N LYS A 255 15.92 -23.21 13.21
CA LYS A 255 15.81 -23.86 11.90
C LYS A 255 14.36 -24.10 11.45
N THR A 256 13.46 -24.41 12.37
CA THR A 256 12.04 -24.69 12.07
C THR A 256 11.30 -23.40 11.73
N LEU A 257 11.51 -22.33 12.50
CA LEU A 257 10.94 -21.02 12.23
C LEU A 257 11.34 -20.48 10.86
N ILE A 258 12.60 -20.61 10.52
CA ILE A 258 13.15 -20.11 9.26
C ILE A 258 12.60 -20.91 8.09
N ARG A 259 12.59 -22.23 8.18
CA ARG A 259 12.17 -23.09 7.07
C ARG A 259 10.67 -22.99 6.78
N ASP A 260 9.86 -22.93 7.82
CA ASP A 260 8.40 -22.99 7.69
C ASP A 260 7.78 -21.60 7.43
N ILE A 261 8.28 -20.57 8.08
CA ILE A 261 7.78 -19.20 7.89
C ILE A 261 8.41 -18.53 6.67
N PHE A 262 9.72 -18.70 6.49
CA PHE A 262 10.44 -18.11 5.37
C PHE A 262 10.19 -18.79 4.03
N GLY A 263 9.94 -20.10 4.02
CA GLY A 263 9.80 -20.84 2.76
C GLY A 263 8.73 -20.24 1.83
N SER A 264 7.63 -19.76 2.38
CA SER A 264 6.56 -19.13 1.59
C SER A 264 6.85 -17.69 1.18
N ASP A 265 7.54 -16.92 2.04
CA ASP A 265 7.90 -15.55 1.70
C ASP A 265 9.07 -15.52 0.69
N LEU A 266 9.98 -16.49 0.76
CA LEU A 266 11.12 -16.56 -0.17
C LEU A 266 10.75 -17.12 -1.54
N SER A 267 9.71 -17.94 -1.64
CA SER A 267 9.26 -18.47 -2.95
C SER A 267 8.91 -17.37 -3.96
N VAL A 268 8.52 -16.18 -3.48
CA VAL A 268 8.27 -15.03 -4.36
C VAL A 268 9.54 -14.56 -5.08
N LEU A 269 10.72 -14.74 -4.48
CA LEU A 269 11.98 -14.41 -5.14
C LEU A 269 12.31 -15.38 -6.26
N ASP A 270 11.98 -16.68 -6.08
CA ASP A 270 12.11 -17.69 -7.13
C ASP A 270 11.17 -17.37 -8.30
N ASP A 271 9.92 -16.97 -8.02
CA ASP A 271 8.94 -16.56 -9.04
C ASP A 271 9.41 -15.32 -9.82
N LEU A 272 10.19 -14.44 -9.19
CA LEU A 272 10.82 -13.27 -9.82
C LEU A 272 12.16 -13.59 -10.52
N GLY A 273 12.62 -14.83 -10.49
CA GLY A 273 13.88 -15.24 -11.08
C GLY A 273 15.14 -14.71 -10.35
N VAL A 274 15.02 -14.37 -9.07
CA VAL A 274 16.14 -13.89 -8.26
C VAL A 274 17.03 -15.07 -7.86
N ALA A 275 18.30 -15.05 -8.26
CA ALA A 275 19.26 -16.09 -7.90
C ALA A 275 19.83 -15.85 -6.50
N LEU A 276 19.80 -16.88 -5.63
CA LEU A 276 20.38 -16.84 -4.30
C LEU A 276 21.68 -17.66 -4.25
N ASN A 277 22.83 -16.99 -4.16
CA ASN A 277 24.15 -17.60 -3.99
C ASN A 277 24.55 -17.53 -2.51
N LEU A 278 24.19 -18.57 -1.77
CA LEU A 278 24.50 -18.70 -0.36
C LEU A 278 25.92 -19.32 -0.18
N ASN A 279 26.49 -19.19 1.03
CA ASN A 279 27.85 -19.61 1.36
C ASN A 279 28.95 -18.90 0.56
N THR A 280 28.66 -17.78 -0.06
CA THR A 280 29.63 -16.98 -0.81
C THR A 280 29.96 -15.70 -0.03
N GLY A 281 31.13 -15.60 0.55
CA GLY A 281 31.54 -14.42 1.32
C GLY A 281 32.14 -13.33 0.44
N ALA A 282 31.64 -12.11 0.52
CA ALA A 282 32.26 -10.95 -0.14
C ALA A 282 33.69 -10.62 0.39
N SER A 283 34.15 -11.28 1.45
CA SER A 283 35.45 -11.07 2.05
C SER A 283 36.47 -12.22 1.84
N GLY A 284 36.13 -13.19 0.97
CA GLY A 284 37.02 -14.31 0.71
C GLY A 284 36.94 -14.84 -0.71
N ASP A 285 35.74 -14.99 -1.27
CA ASP A 285 35.55 -15.67 -2.56
C ASP A 285 35.25 -14.71 -3.71
N ILE A 286 34.59 -13.58 -3.47
CA ILE A 286 34.26 -12.59 -4.50
C ILE A 286 34.41 -11.17 -3.92
N SER A 287 35.26 -10.35 -4.52
CA SER A 287 35.40 -8.95 -4.15
C SER A 287 34.28 -8.07 -4.76
N ILE A 288 33.93 -6.98 -4.07
CA ILE A 288 32.96 -5.99 -4.62
C ILE A 288 33.44 -5.45 -5.98
N ARG A 289 34.75 -5.32 -6.17
CA ARG A 289 35.35 -4.87 -7.44
C ARG A 289 35.11 -5.86 -8.58
N GLU A 290 35.19 -7.16 -8.31
CA GLU A 290 34.87 -8.20 -9.30
C GLU A 290 33.37 -8.19 -9.64
N LEU A 291 32.50 -8.01 -8.64
CA LEU A 291 31.06 -7.86 -8.88
C LEU A 291 30.76 -6.63 -9.74
N ALA A 292 31.40 -5.50 -9.47
CA ALA A 292 31.25 -4.27 -10.25
C ALA A 292 31.72 -4.43 -11.72
N GLY A 293 32.62 -5.38 -12.00
CA GLY A 293 33.03 -5.71 -13.38
C GLY A 293 32.08 -6.68 -14.10
N ARG A 294 31.17 -7.35 -13.41
CA ARG A 294 30.29 -8.41 -13.94
C ARG A 294 28.82 -8.02 -13.95
N PHE A 295 28.41 -7.05 -13.16
CA PHE A 295 27.03 -6.57 -13.00
C PHE A 295 26.95 -5.09 -13.34
N ASP A 296 25.79 -4.65 -13.82
CA ASP A 296 25.54 -3.22 -14.11
C ASP A 296 25.50 -2.37 -12.82
N SER A 297 25.09 -2.99 -11.69
CA SER A 297 25.06 -2.34 -10.37
C SER A 297 25.31 -3.33 -9.25
N VAL A 298 25.84 -2.85 -8.14
CA VAL A 298 26.08 -3.63 -6.92
C VAL A 298 25.45 -2.92 -5.72
N ILE A 299 24.56 -3.61 -5.02
CA ILE A 299 23.96 -3.16 -3.77
C ILE A 299 24.62 -3.86 -2.60
N VAL A 300 25.14 -3.11 -1.63
CA VAL A 300 25.75 -3.65 -0.42
C VAL A 300 24.79 -3.54 0.75
N ALA A 301 24.30 -4.70 1.23
CA ALA A 301 23.31 -4.83 2.30
C ALA A 301 23.78 -5.81 3.39
N THR A 302 25.05 -5.73 3.79
CA THR A 302 25.72 -6.67 4.68
C THR A 302 25.42 -6.48 6.16
N GLY A 303 24.63 -5.47 6.53
CA GLY A 303 24.20 -5.17 7.91
C GLY A 303 25.07 -4.15 8.62
N GLU A 304 24.76 -3.91 9.88
CA GLU A 304 25.24 -2.77 10.66
C GLU A 304 26.77 -2.80 10.96
N LYS A 305 27.40 -3.96 10.92
CA LYS A 305 28.82 -4.13 11.25
C LYS A 305 29.77 -3.94 10.07
N CYS A 306 29.26 -3.68 8.88
CA CYS A 306 30.10 -3.40 7.73
C CYS A 306 30.22 -1.87 7.54
N LEU A 307 30.96 -1.23 8.43
CA LEU A 307 31.59 0.04 8.10
C LEU A 307 32.63 -0.28 7.02
N LEU A 308 32.41 0.17 5.82
CA LEU A 308 33.46 0.24 4.81
C LEU A 308 34.46 1.30 5.32
N GLU A 309 35.39 0.85 6.18
CA GLU A 309 36.59 1.62 6.51
C GLU A 309 37.49 1.52 5.26
N GLY A 310 37.55 2.58 4.52
CA GLY A 310 38.40 2.66 3.34
C GLY A 310 37.68 3.39 2.20
N ASP A 311 38.45 4.01 1.34
CA ASP A 311 38.13 4.93 0.27
C ASP A 311 36.74 4.72 -0.35
N ALA A 312 35.97 5.82 -0.40
CA ALA A 312 34.65 5.83 -1.02
C ALA A 312 34.74 5.24 -2.44
N ILE A 313 34.13 4.08 -2.63
CA ILE A 313 34.04 3.48 -3.96
C ILE A 313 33.02 4.32 -4.75
N PRO A 314 33.40 4.91 -5.87
CA PRO A 314 32.47 5.70 -6.68
C PRO A 314 31.22 4.88 -7.03
N GLY A 315 30.02 5.44 -6.78
CA GLY A 315 28.75 4.78 -7.06
C GLY A 315 28.25 3.85 -5.94
N VAL A 316 28.95 3.69 -4.83
CA VAL A 316 28.48 2.92 -3.67
C VAL A 316 27.84 3.82 -2.63
N PHE A 317 26.58 3.56 -2.32
CA PHE A 317 25.81 4.29 -1.30
C PHE A 317 25.48 3.35 -0.14
N THR A 318 25.72 3.77 1.09
CA THR A 318 25.34 3.00 2.27
C THR A 318 23.99 3.46 2.81
N CYS A 319 23.10 2.54 3.18
CA CYS A 319 21.79 2.82 3.76
C CYS A 319 21.92 3.70 5.02
N ALA A 320 22.93 3.44 5.87
CA ALA A 320 23.18 4.23 7.07
C ALA A 320 23.54 5.70 6.79
N ALA A 321 24.13 6.02 5.64
CA ALA A 321 24.41 7.38 5.23
C ALA A 321 23.15 8.11 4.71
N ALA A 322 22.23 7.36 4.09
CA ALA A 322 20.99 7.92 3.57
C ALA A 322 19.96 8.25 4.67
N PHE A 323 19.99 7.55 5.82
CA PHE A 323 19.02 7.74 6.91
C PHE A 323 19.54 8.57 8.10
N ARG A 324 20.68 9.22 8.01
CA ARG A 324 21.12 10.15 9.07
C ARG A 324 20.26 11.41 9.04
N PRO A 325 19.60 11.80 10.17
CA PRO A 325 18.66 12.94 10.21
C PRO A 325 19.26 14.32 9.90
N ASN A 326 20.57 14.43 9.74
CA ASN A 326 21.28 15.66 9.43
C ASN A 326 22.03 15.66 8.09
N ALA A 327 21.78 14.68 7.21
CA ALA A 327 22.29 14.76 5.84
C ALA A 327 21.44 15.79 5.05
N ARG A 328 21.69 17.09 5.27
CA ARG A 328 21.19 18.14 4.38
C ARG A 328 21.58 17.77 2.96
N SER A 329 20.55 17.53 2.16
CA SER A 329 20.52 17.54 0.70
C SER A 329 21.89 17.42 0.01
N ARG A 330 22.47 16.25 -0.04
CA ARG A 330 23.34 15.90 -1.16
C ARG A 330 22.42 15.27 -2.21
N SER A 331 22.10 16.08 -3.20
CA SER A 331 21.46 15.64 -4.44
C SER A 331 22.19 14.40 -4.89
N VAL A 332 21.47 13.29 -5.03
CA VAL A 332 21.97 12.12 -5.75
C VAL A 332 22.29 12.62 -7.16
N PRO A 333 23.54 12.58 -7.60
CA PRO A 333 23.84 12.98 -8.98
C PRO A 333 23.07 12.02 -9.88
N ALA A 334 22.29 12.57 -10.82
CA ALA A 334 21.75 11.79 -11.90
C ALA A 334 22.93 11.09 -12.59
N VAL A 335 22.88 9.78 -12.63
CA VAL A 335 23.86 8.99 -13.38
C VAL A 335 23.62 9.30 -14.85
N PRO A 336 24.64 9.67 -15.64
CA PRO A 336 24.50 9.97 -17.06
C PRO A 336 24.04 8.77 -17.88
#